data_d3f37e099e2f566e79801ac6c06f8ff7
#
_entry.id   d3f37e099e2f566e79801ac6c06f8ff7
#
_cell.length_a   1.000
_cell.length_b   1.000
_cell.length_c   1.000
_cell.angle_alpha   90.00
_cell.angle_beta   90.00
_cell.angle_gamma   90.00
#
_symmetry.space_group_name_H-M   'P 1'
#
loop_
_entity.id
_entity.type
_entity.pdbx_description
1 polymer ?
#
loop_
_entity_poly.entity_id
_entity_poly.type
_entity_poly.pdbx_seq_one_letter_code
_entity_poly.pdbx_strand_id
1 'polypeptide(L)'
;MKVAVLASGGKDSTYASWWAGLQGWEVVSLVTVLVRGEDSMMFQLQNSWIAGLQASSIGTSWKPIFSDGEEEEEIYDLEMALCGKENTSLSNEKMWPEGAEAPDEIEIHSGPLEIDGLVVGALRSDYQKTRIERMCERLGIRSFCPLWHKDQCEHMESLVEHGFEVVFTSVSTEGMDERWIGRKLDEDSLKLLKEASGKYRFNLDGEGGEFETIVTDAPHMKRKIVLDGDVVWCGSRGVLELKSCRLT
;
A
#
# COMPACT_ATOMS: atom_id res chain seq x y z
N MET A 1 -6.58 21.31 4.24
CA MET A 1 -7.48 20.32 3.63
C MET A 1 -7.33 19.03 4.38
N LYS A 2 -8.42 18.37 4.72
CA LYS A 2 -8.43 17.06 5.35
C LYS A 2 -8.52 15.98 4.29
N VAL A 3 -7.62 15.01 4.32
CA VAL A 3 -7.59 13.90 3.34
C VAL A 3 -7.46 12.56 4.03
N ALA A 4 -8.00 11.53 3.40
CA ALA A 4 -7.61 10.15 3.69
C ALA A 4 -6.67 9.66 2.58
N VAL A 5 -5.86 8.66 2.89
CA VAL A 5 -4.97 8.03 1.92
C VAL A 5 -5.36 6.56 1.77
N LEU A 6 -5.60 6.12 0.55
CA LEU A 6 -5.79 4.70 0.26
C LEU A 6 -4.43 4.01 0.33
N ALA A 7 -4.25 3.18 1.36
CA ALA A 7 -2.94 2.64 1.76
C ALA A 7 -2.93 1.11 1.75
N SER A 8 -1.97 0.53 1.04
CA SER A 8 -1.67 -0.91 1.03
C SER A 8 -0.40 -1.29 1.79
N GLY A 9 0.33 -0.30 2.32
CA GLY A 9 1.65 -0.51 2.92
C GLY A 9 2.81 -0.57 1.93
N GLY A 10 2.54 -0.59 0.64
CA GLY A 10 3.52 -0.59 -0.44
C GLY A 10 4.10 0.80 -0.73
N LYS A 11 5.13 0.83 -1.59
CA LYS A 11 5.90 2.03 -1.92
C LYS A 11 5.06 3.20 -2.43
N ASP A 12 4.07 2.92 -3.28
CA ASP A 12 3.32 3.98 -3.99
C ASP A 12 2.32 4.66 -3.05
N SER A 13 1.57 3.88 -2.28
CA SER A 13 0.62 4.41 -1.31
C SER A 13 1.33 5.16 -0.17
N THR A 14 2.49 4.67 0.29
CA THR A 14 3.28 5.35 1.33
C THR A 14 3.90 6.64 0.80
N TYR A 15 4.38 6.65 -0.45
CA TYR A 15 4.84 7.88 -1.09
C TYR A 15 3.71 8.91 -1.24
N ALA A 16 2.52 8.46 -1.66
CA ALA A 16 1.35 9.33 -1.79
C ALA A 16 0.91 9.94 -0.44
N SER A 17 1.03 9.18 0.66
CA SER A 17 0.80 9.66 2.02
C SER A 17 1.80 10.77 2.41
N TRP A 18 3.08 10.54 2.18
CA TRP A 18 4.13 11.54 2.40
C TRP A 18 3.92 12.80 1.57
N TRP A 19 3.61 12.63 0.28
CA TRP A 19 3.30 13.75 -0.61
C TRP A 19 2.14 14.61 -0.08
N ALA A 20 1.07 14.01 0.42
CA ALA A 20 -0.06 14.74 1.01
C ALA A 20 0.38 15.61 2.19
N GLY A 21 1.26 15.09 3.05
CA GLY A 21 1.88 15.84 4.14
C GLY A 21 2.70 17.05 3.65
N LEU A 22 3.48 16.87 2.56
CA LEU A 22 4.25 17.95 1.95
C LEU A 22 3.38 19.07 1.36
N GLN A 23 2.12 18.78 0.97
CA GLN A 23 1.15 19.80 0.57
C GLN A 23 0.61 20.60 1.77
N GLY A 24 1.01 20.28 3.00
CA GLY A 24 0.46 20.86 4.22
C GLY A 24 -0.98 20.38 4.51
N TRP A 25 -1.38 19.23 3.99
CA TRP A 25 -2.70 18.65 4.24
C TRP A 25 -2.67 17.79 5.50
N GLU A 26 -3.81 17.74 6.17
CA GLU A 26 -4.03 16.85 7.31
C GLU A 26 -4.44 15.47 6.80
N VAL A 27 -3.57 14.48 6.95
CA VAL A 27 -3.90 13.08 6.68
C VAL A 27 -4.62 12.54 7.91
N VAL A 28 -5.96 12.45 7.84
CA VAL A 28 -6.79 12.05 8.98
C VAL A 28 -6.86 10.54 9.18
N SER A 29 -6.69 9.77 8.10
CA SER A 29 -6.68 8.30 8.18
C SER A 29 -5.94 7.67 7.01
N LEU A 30 -5.28 6.55 7.27
CA LEU A 30 -4.93 5.57 6.25
C LEU A 30 -6.09 4.59 6.10
N VAL A 31 -6.62 4.46 4.89
CA VAL A 31 -7.74 3.57 4.56
C VAL A 31 -7.20 2.37 3.82
N THR A 32 -7.50 1.16 4.29
CA THR A 32 -6.97 -0.07 3.70
C THR A 32 -8.10 -1.05 3.42
N VAL A 33 -8.23 -1.49 2.17
CA VAL A 33 -9.12 -2.58 1.82
C VAL A 33 -8.37 -3.90 2.04
N LEU A 34 -8.89 -4.71 2.95
CA LEU A 34 -8.40 -6.04 3.29
C LEU A 34 -9.26 -7.07 2.55
N VAL A 35 -8.72 -7.56 1.43
CA VAL A 35 -9.42 -8.51 0.57
C VAL A 35 -9.23 -9.92 1.11
N ARG A 36 -10.34 -10.70 1.18
CA ARG A 36 -10.37 -12.09 1.64
C ARG A 36 -10.16 -13.09 0.52
N GLY A 37 -10.41 -12.68 -0.72
CA GLY A 37 -10.30 -13.52 -1.91
C GLY A 37 -8.85 -13.90 -2.25
N GLU A 38 -8.71 -14.79 -3.22
CA GLU A 38 -7.39 -15.18 -3.76
C GLU A 38 -6.94 -14.25 -4.88
N ASP A 39 -7.80 -13.33 -5.35
CA ASP A 39 -7.52 -12.40 -6.44
C ASP A 39 -8.21 -11.04 -6.21
N SER A 40 -7.59 -9.96 -6.67
CA SER A 40 -8.15 -8.62 -6.72
C SER A 40 -7.51 -7.83 -7.85
N MET A 41 -8.34 -7.14 -8.64
CA MET A 41 -7.87 -6.22 -9.68
C MET A 41 -7.64 -4.80 -9.16
N MET A 42 -8.12 -4.50 -7.97
CA MET A 42 -8.10 -3.14 -7.40
C MET A 42 -7.05 -2.97 -6.31
N PHE A 43 -6.88 -3.96 -5.45
CA PHE A 43 -6.12 -3.81 -4.21
C PHE A 43 -5.07 -4.91 -4.03
N GLN A 44 -3.99 -4.58 -3.36
CA GLN A 44 -2.96 -5.54 -2.98
C GLN A 44 -3.55 -6.55 -1.99
N LEU A 45 -3.38 -7.85 -2.27
CA LEU A 45 -3.91 -8.94 -1.43
C LEU A 45 -3.05 -9.20 -0.20
N GLN A 46 -1.73 -9.26 -0.40
CA GLN A 46 -0.82 -9.70 0.65
C GLN A 46 -0.34 -8.53 1.51
N ASN A 47 -0.35 -8.75 2.83
CA ASN A 47 0.28 -7.86 3.81
C ASN A 47 -0.28 -6.42 3.87
N SER A 48 -1.46 -6.12 3.28
CA SER A 48 -2.04 -4.77 3.29
C SER A 48 -2.31 -4.25 4.72
N TRP A 49 -2.51 -5.13 5.70
CA TRP A 49 -2.64 -4.80 7.12
C TRP A 49 -1.42 -4.05 7.70
N ILE A 50 -0.25 -4.10 7.05
CA ILE A 50 0.96 -3.32 7.39
C ILE A 50 0.66 -1.81 7.40
N ALA A 51 -0.30 -1.36 6.60
CA ALA A 51 -0.73 0.04 6.62
C ALA A 51 -1.23 0.49 8.02
N GLY A 52 -1.73 -0.44 8.84
CA GLY A 52 -2.05 -0.16 10.25
C GLY A 52 -0.82 0.16 11.10
N LEU A 53 0.30 -0.56 10.91
CA LEU A 53 1.57 -0.24 11.55
C LEU A 53 2.12 1.11 11.05
N GLN A 54 2.01 1.38 9.75
CA GLN A 54 2.40 2.67 9.19
C GLN A 54 1.55 3.80 9.75
N ALA A 55 0.23 3.65 9.86
CA ALA A 55 -0.67 4.64 10.46
C ALA A 55 -0.26 4.97 11.90
N SER A 56 0.00 3.95 12.72
CA SER A 56 0.50 4.13 14.09
C SER A 56 1.85 4.84 14.11
N SER A 57 2.79 4.49 13.21
CA SER A 57 4.09 5.15 13.12
C SER A 57 4.01 6.61 12.69
N ILE A 58 3.13 6.93 11.76
CA ILE A 58 2.86 8.30 11.29
C ILE A 58 2.15 9.11 12.40
N GLY A 59 1.31 8.46 13.18
CA GLY A 59 0.45 9.08 14.20
C GLY A 59 -0.86 9.58 13.61
N THR A 60 -1.43 8.81 12.69
CA THR A 60 -2.78 9.01 12.12
C THR A 60 -3.65 7.79 12.41
N SER A 61 -4.98 7.93 12.25
CA SER A 61 -5.87 6.77 12.41
C SER A 61 -5.74 5.78 11.25
N TRP A 62 -6.13 4.53 11.49
CA TRP A 62 -6.24 3.50 10.48
C TRP A 62 -7.70 3.07 10.32
N LYS A 63 -8.18 2.98 9.08
CA LYS A 63 -9.52 2.49 8.75
C LYS A 63 -9.40 1.24 7.87
N PRO A 64 -9.36 0.04 8.48
CA PRO A 64 -9.43 -1.22 7.75
C PRO A 64 -10.85 -1.47 7.26
N ILE A 65 -10.97 -1.96 6.03
CA ILE A 65 -12.22 -2.29 5.35
C ILE A 65 -12.09 -3.71 4.83
N PHE A 66 -12.98 -4.61 5.21
CA PHE A 66 -12.99 -5.96 4.68
C PHE A 66 -13.85 -6.01 3.42
N SER A 67 -13.36 -6.72 2.39
CA SER A 67 -14.08 -6.99 1.16
C SER A 67 -13.86 -8.43 0.73
N ASP A 68 -14.88 -9.04 0.10
CA ASP A 68 -14.77 -10.39 -0.41
C ASP A 68 -13.99 -10.50 -1.73
N GLY A 69 -13.61 -9.35 -2.33
CA GLY A 69 -12.73 -9.29 -3.51
C GLY A 69 -13.46 -9.37 -4.85
N GLU A 70 -14.80 -9.35 -4.85
CA GLU A 70 -15.56 -9.26 -6.09
C GLU A 70 -15.41 -7.89 -6.74
N GLU A 71 -15.20 -7.84 -8.05
CA GLU A 71 -14.72 -6.68 -8.82
C GLU A 71 -15.45 -5.36 -8.56
N GLU A 72 -16.79 -5.39 -8.48
CA GLU A 72 -17.59 -4.17 -8.25
C GLU A 72 -17.87 -3.94 -6.75
N GLU A 73 -17.76 -4.97 -5.92
CA GLU A 73 -18.03 -4.90 -4.49
C GLU A 73 -16.91 -4.21 -3.73
N GLU A 74 -15.65 -4.37 -4.12
CA GLU A 74 -14.51 -3.70 -3.47
C GLU A 74 -14.66 -2.17 -3.41
N ILE A 75 -15.11 -1.55 -4.51
CA ILE A 75 -15.35 -0.10 -4.58
C ILE A 75 -16.58 0.28 -3.78
N TYR A 76 -17.62 -0.55 -3.81
CA TYR A 76 -18.81 -0.32 -3.03
C TYR A 76 -18.53 -0.40 -1.52
N ASP A 77 -17.77 -1.40 -1.08
CA ASP A 77 -17.34 -1.55 0.32
C ASP A 77 -16.52 -0.35 0.78
N LEU A 78 -15.59 0.12 -0.05
CA LEU A 78 -14.83 1.33 0.21
C LEU A 78 -15.74 2.56 0.34
N GLU A 79 -16.68 2.75 -0.59
CA GLU A 79 -17.64 3.86 -0.57
C GLU A 79 -18.51 3.84 0.68
N MET A 80 -19.05 2.67 1.02
CA MET A 80 -19.88 2.50 2.22
C MET A 80 -19.09 2.76 3.51
N ALA A 81 -17.87 2.28 3.58
CA ALA A 81 -17.02 2.50 4.74
C ALA A 81 -16.63 3.97 4.92
N LEU A 82 -16.34 4.70 3.83
CA LEU A 82 -16.07 6.14 3.90
C LEU A 82 -17.29 6.91 4.42
N CYS A 83 -18.51 6.44 4.13
CA CYS A 83 -19.75 6.99 4.67
C CYS A 83 -20.11 6.50 6.08
N GLY A 84 -19.33 5.63 6.71
CA GLY A 84 -19.63 5.02 8.00
C GLY A 84 -20.78 4.02 7.95
N LYS A 85 -21.05 3.41 6.80
CA LYS A 85 -22.10 2.40 6.57
C LYS A 85 -21.47 1.03 6.30
N GLU A 86 -20.47 0.67 7.09
CA GLU A 86 -19.74 -0.58 6.94
C GLU A 86 -20.66 -1.80 7.15
N ASN A 87 -20.36 -2.88 6.45
CA ASN A 87 -21.02 -4.15 6.68
C ASN A 87 -20.58 -4.74 8.03
N THR A 88 -21.44 -4.64 9.04
CA THR A 88 -21.15 -5.09 10.42
C THR A 88 -20.93 -6.59 10.56
N SER A 89 -21.30 -7.41 9.58
CA SER A 89 -21.02 -8.86 9.58
C SER A 89 -19.52 -9.16 9.40
N LEU A 90 -18.76 -8.21 8.86
CA LEU A 90 -17.33 -8.30 8.59
C LEU A 90 -16.47 -7.76 9.74
N SER A 91 -17.06 -7.02 10.70
CA SER A 91 -16.37 -6.34 11.77
C SER A 91 -15.73 -7.24 12.86
N ASN A 92 -16.05 -8.54 12.85
CA ASN A 92 -15.53 -9.52 13.82
C ASN A 92 -14.28 -10.27 13.35
N GLU A 93 -13.71 -9.90 12.22
CA GLU A 93 -12.56 -10.60 11.67
C GLU A 93 -11.23 -10.14 12.25
N LYS A 94 -10.26 -11.04 12.21
CA LYS A 94 -8.89 -10.73 12.63
C LYS A 94 -8.29 -9.73 11.64
N MET A 95 -8.08 -8.51 12.07
CA MET A 95 -7.35 -7.47 11.32
C MET A 95 -5.87 -7.79 11.17
N TRP A 96 -5.34 -8.57 12.10
CA TRP A 96 -3.92 -8.92 12.20
C TRP A 96 -3.73 -10.41 11.98
N PRO A 97 -2.84 -10.81 11.07
CA PRO A 97 -2.50 -12.22 10.90
C PRO A 97 -1.75 -12.75 12.12
N GLU A 98 -1.61 -14.07 12.20
CA GLU A 98 -0.80 -14.72 13.23
C GLU A 98 0.66 -14.24 13.11
N GLY A 99 1.28 -13.89 14.24
CA GLY A 99 2.64 -13.35 14.29
C GLY A 99 2.76 -11.84 14.11
N ALA A 100 1.69 -11.13 13.70
CA ALA A 100 1.69 -9.68 13.70
C ALA A 100 1.29 -9.12 15.07
N GLU A 101 2.08 -8.16 15.56
CA GLU A 101 1.78 -7.45 16.81
C GLU A 101 1.04 -6.15 16.50
N ALA A 102 -0.24 -6.09 16.90
CA ALA A 102 -0.98 -4.84 16.83
C ALA A 102 -0.31 -3.80 17.75
N PRO A 103 -0.02 -2.58 17.27
CA PRO A 103 0.53 -1.54 18.14
C PRO A 103 -0.47 -1.14 19.23
N ASP A 104 -0.01 -1.00 20.48
CA ASP A 104 -0.85 -0.56 21.61
C ASP A 104 -1.52 0.80 21.37
N GLU A 105 -0.87 1.65 20.57
CA GLU A 105 -1.29 3.03 20.30
C GLU A 105 -2.04 3.19 18.97
N ILE A 106 -2.47 2.08 18.32
CA ILE A 106 -3.19 2.20 17.05
C ILE A 106 -4.59 2.76 17.26
N GLU A 107 -4.88 3.84 16.56
CA GLU A 107 -6.21 4.43 16.51
C GLU A 107 -6.99 3.85 15.33
N ILE A 108 -7.95 2.95 15.61
CA ILE A 108 -8.85 2.42 14.59
C ILE A 108 -10.00 3.41 14.38
N HIS A 109 -10.10 3.95 13.17
CA HIS A 109 -11.20 4.85 12.84
C HIS A 109 -12.51 4.07 12.63
N SER A 110 -13.54 4.44 13.38
CA SER A 110 -14.90 3.93 13.22
C SER A 110 -15.84 5.03 12.75
N GLY A 111 -16.85 4.67 11.95
CA GLY A 111 -17.82 5.60 11.40
C GLY A 111 -17.34 6.38 10.16
N PRO A 112 -18.07 7.44 9.75
CA PRO A 112 -17.76 8.19 8.53
C PRO A 112 -16.45 8.97 8.64
N LEU A 113 -15.76 9.12 7.50
CA LEU A 113 -14.59 9.99 7.40
C LEU A 113 -15.01 11.37 6.87
N GLU A 114 -14.82 12.40 7.70
CA GLU A 114 -15.03 13.80 7.29
C GLU A 114 -13.79 14.31 6.57
N ILE A 115 -13.74 14.14 5.26
CA ILE A 115 -12.59 14.45 4.41
C ILE A 115 -12.99 15.32 3.20
N ASP A 116 -12.06 16.15 2.76
CA ASP A 116 -12.20 16.94 1.53
C ASP A 116 -11.76 16.16 0.27
N GLY A 117 -10.96 15.08 0.48
CA GLY A 117 -10.42 14.29 -0.62
C GLY A 117 -9.78 12.97 -0.20
N LEU A 118 -9.63 12.10 -1.19
CA LEU A 118 -8.95 10.80 -1.11
C LEU A 118 -7.67 10.85 -1.96
N VAL A 119 -6.54 10.50 -1.35
CA VAL A 119 -5.24 10.40 -2.03
C VAL A 119 -4.95 8.94 -2.36
N VAL A 120 -4.52 8.68 -3.57
CA VAL A 120 -4.32 7.32 -4.11
C VAL A 120 -2.96 7.22 -4.79
N GLY A 121 -2.24 6.14 -4.53
CA GLY A 121 -0.92 5.87 -5.12
C GLY A 121 -0.97 5.25 -6.52
N ALA A 122 -2.06 5.37 -7.26
CA ALA A 122 -2.18 4.82 -8.62
C ALA A 122 -1.18 5.46 -9.58
N LEU A 123 -0.46 4.61 -10.34
CA LEU A 123 0.57 5.02 -11.28
C LEU A 123 0.04 5.15 -12.71
N ARG A 124 -0.57 4.10 -13.26
CA ARG A 124 -1.01 4.03 -14.67
C ARG A 124 -2.27 3.21 -14.91
N SER A 125 -2.87 2.63 -13.88
CA SER A 125 -4.10 1.84 -14.01
C SER A 125 -5.32 2.73 -14.20
N ASP A 126 -5.73 2.96 -15.46
CA ASP A 126 -6.98 3.67 -15.78
C ASP A 126 -8.20 3.01 -15.13
N TYR A 127 -8.16 1.69 -14.99
CA TYR A 127 -9.19 0.90 -14.33
C TYR A 127 -9.40 1.35 -12.88
N GLN A 128 -8.31 1.36 -12.07
CA GLN A 128 -8.34 1.78 -10.68
C GLN A 128 -8.74 3.26 -10.55
N LYS A 129 -8.04 4.12 -11.30
CA LYS A 129 -8.26 5.58 -11.23
C LYS A 129 -9.70 5.97 -11.54
N THR A 130 -10.26 5.46 -12.65
CA THR A 130 -11.62 5.82 -13.06
C THR A 130 -12.67 5.41 -12.04
N ARG A 131 -12.53 4.24 -11.42
CA ARG A 131 -13.46 3.77 -10.39
C ARG A 131 -13.39 4.61 -9.12
N ILE A 132 -12.19 4.91 -8.66
CA ILE A 132 -11.98 5.79 -7.50
C ILE A 132 -12.51 7.21 -7.77
N GLU A 133 -12.25 7.79 -8.94
CA GLU A 133 -12.74 9.13 -9.29
C GLU A 133 -14.27 9.19 -9.30
N ARG A 134 -14.94 8.21 -9.90
CA ARG A 134 -16.41 8.12 -9.90
C ARG A 134 -16.99 7.96 -8.49
N MET A 135 -16.34 7.15 -7.65
CA MET A 135 -16.74 7.03 -6.24
C MET A 135 -16.58 8.36 -5.51
N CYS A 136 -15.44 9.03 -5.66
CA CYS A 136 -15.19 10.33 -5.04
C CYS A 136 -16.22 11.39 -5.50
N GLU A 137 -16.60 11.37 -6.80
CA GLU A 137 -17.64 12.25 -7.33
C GLU A 137 -19.00 12.01 -6.64
N ARG A 138 -19.40 10.75 -6.47
CA ARG A 138 -20.66 10.41 -5.73
C ARG A 138 -20.63 10.87 -4.28
N LEU A 139 -19.45 10.78 -3.64
CA LEU A 139 -19.24 11.22 -2.26
C LEU A 139 -19.09 12.74 -2.11
N GLY A 140 -18.94 13.47 -3.21
CA GLY A 140 -18.69 14.92 -3.20
C GLY A 140 -17.31 15.31 -2.70
N ILE A 141 -16.32 14.40 -2.74
CA ILE A 141 -14.93 14.62 -2.35
C ILE A 141 -14.01 14.62 -3.59
N ARG A 142 -12.78 15.10 -3.43
CA ARG A 142 -11.79 15.13 -4.51
C ARG A 142 -10.96 13.86 -4.53
N SER A 143 -10.58 13.38 -5.72
CA SER A 143 -9.55 12.35 -5.90
C SER A 143 -8.22 12.98 -6.25
N PHE A 144 -7.13 12.53 -5.61
CA PHE A 144 -5.76 12.98 -5.86
C PHE A 144 -4.87 11.79 -6.15
N CYS A 145 -4.25 11.77 -7.34
CA CYS A 145 -3.32 10.74 -7.77
C CYS A 145 -1.94 11.36 -8.05
N PRO A 146 -1.11 11.62 -7.03
CA PRO A 146 0.14 12.36 -7.20
C PRO A 146 1.18 11.65 -8.06
N LEU A 147 1.05 10.35 -8.23
CA LEU A 147 1.97 9.51 -9.02
C LEU A 147 1.46 9.22 -10.44
N TRP A 148 0.31 9.79 -10.82
CA TRP A 148 -0.30 9.49 -12.11
C TRP A 148 0.62 9.86 -13.27
N HIS A 149 0.97 8.85 -14.08
CA HIS A 149 1.93 8.96 -15.19
C HIS A 149 3.33 9.48 -14.81
N LYS A 150 3.73 9.39 -13.54
CA LYS A 150 5.10 9.70 -13.15
C LYS A 150 6.07 8.75 -13.85
N ASP A 151 7.22 9.26 -14.29
CA ASP A 151 8.27 8.44 -14.87
C ASP A 151 8.76 7.39 -13.89
N GLN A 152 8.91 6.14 -14.36
CA GLN A 152 9.27 5.00 -13.51
C GLN A 152 10.64 5.19 -12.85
N CYS A 153 11.60 5.72 -13.61
CA CYS A 153 12.95 5.94 -13.11
C CYS A 153 12.97 7.03 -12.05
N GLU A 154 12.34 8.18 -12.34
CA GLU A 154 12.21 9.28 -11.39
C GLU A 154 11.47 8.86 -10.11
N HIS A 155 10.44 8.01 -10.23
CA HIS A 155 9.72 7.52 -9.06
C HIS A 155 10.59 6.66 -8.16
N MET A 156 11.27 5.65 -8.73
CA MET A 156 12.11 4.73 -7.98
C MET A 156 13.37 5.42 -7.41
N GLU A 157 13.98 6.36 -8.15
CA GLU A 157 15.07 7.20 -7.66
C GLU A 157 14.62 8.09 -6.50
N SER A 158 13.43 8.68 -6.61
CA SER A 158 12.85 9.53 -5.56
C SER A 158 12.63 8.80 -4.24
N LEU A 159 12.26 7.51 -4.28
CA LEU A 159 12.13 6.69 -3.07
C LEU A 159 13.48 6.55 -2.34
N VAL A 160 14.54 6.25 -3.09
CA VAL A 160 15.91 6.10 -2.53
C VAL A 160 16.42 7.44 -2.02
N GLU A 161 16.31 8.49 -2.83
CA GLU A 161 16.80 9.84 -2.52
C GLU A 161 16.17 10.44 -1.26
N HIS A 162 14.88 10.21 -1.06
CA HIS A 162 14.15 10.71 0.12
C HIS A 162 14.21 9.78 1.32
N GLY A 163 14.97 8.69 1.25
CA GLY A 163 15.23 7.82 2.40
C GLY A 163 14.07 6.89 2.77
N PHE A 164 13.24 6.48 1.80
CA PHE A 164 12.28 5.41 2.01
C PHE A 164 13.01 4.07 2.14
N GLU A 165 12.72 3.32 3.19
CA GLU A 165 13.18 1.95 3.34
C GLU A 165 12.11 1.01 2.76
N VAL A 166 12.33 0.59 1.52
CA VAL A 166 11.41 -0.26 0.75
C VAL A 166 11.98 -1.66 0.69
N VAL A 167 11.18 -2.67 1.07
CA VAL A 167 11.56 -4.09 1.04
C VAL A 167 10.73 -4.81 -0.03
N PHE A 168 11.39 -5.56 -0.91
CA PHE A 168 10.71 -6.42 -1.88
C PHE A 168 10.12 -7.63 -1.18
N THR A 169 8.81 -7.84 -1.26
CA THR A 169 8.10 -8.91 -0.57
C THR A 169 7.54 -9.97 -1.48
N SER A 170 7.39 -9.68 -2.76
CA SER A 170 6.96 -10.64 -3.76
C SER A 170 7.67 -10.37 -5.08
N VAL A 171 7.93 -11.43 -5.83
CA VAL A 171 8.53 -11.38 -7.16
C VAL A 171 7.83 -12.40 -8.05
N SER A 172 7.46 -11.97 -9.27
CA SER A 172 6.71 -12.80 -10.22
C SER A 172 7.15 -12.60 -11.68
N THR A 173 8.32 -11.99 -11.93
CA THR A 173 8.80 -11.68 -13.28
C THR A 173 10.11 -12.34 -13.62
N GLU A 174 10.34 -12.59 -14.92
CA GLU A 174 11.64 -13.02 -15.42
C GLU A 174 12.71 -11.94 -15.18
N GLY A 175 13.90 -12.36 -14.77
CA GLY A 175 15.01 -11.45 -14.47
C GLY A 175 15.13 -11.06 -12.99
N MET A 176 14.17 -11.43 -12.18
CA MET A 176 14.25 -11.35 -10.72
C MET A 176 14.20 -12.77 -10.13
N ASP A 177 15.03 -13.04 -9.16
CA ASP A 177 15.11 -14.34 -8.48
C ASP A 177 14.89 -14.21 -6.96
N GLU A 178 15.02 -15.32 -6.22
CA GLU A 178 14.80 -15.37 -4.79
C GLU A 178 15.63 -14.36 -3.98
N ARG A 179 16.78 -13.92 -4.49
CA ARG A 179 17.66 -12.95 -3.83
C ARG A 179 17.06 -11.54 -3.75
N TRP A 180 16.00 -11.28 -4.49
CA TRP A 180 15.27 -10.02 -4.41
C TRP A 180 14.30 -9.98 -3.23
N ILE A 181 13.82 -11.12 -2.77
CA ILE A 181 12.86 -11.19 -1.67
C ILE A 181 13.56 -10.88 -0.35
N GLY A 182 13.01 -9.94 0.42
CA GLY A 182 13.61 -9.41 1.63
C GLY A 182 14.71 -8.38 1.39
N ARG A 183 15.12 -8.15 0.14
CA ARG A 183 16.11 -7.14 -0.21
C ARG A 183 15.51 -5.74 -0.07
N LYS A 184 16.34 -4.78 0.36
CA LYS A 184 15.96 -3.36 0.40
C LYS A 184 16.25 -2.69 -0.94
N LEU A 185 15.41 -1.73 -1.28
CA LEU A 185 15.66 -0.79 -2.37
C LEU A 185 16.67 0.26 -1.90
N ASP A 186 17.87 0.20 -2.45
CA ASP A 186 18.96 1.13 -2.27
C ASP A 186 19.59 1.46 -3.64
N GLU A 187 20.65 2.28 -3.69
CA GLU A 187 21.29 2.66 -4.95
C GLU A 187 21.80 1.44 -5.74
N ASP A 188 22.38 0.45 -5.06
CA ASP A 188 22.91 -0.77 -5.70
C ASP A 188 21.81 -1.65 -6.24
N SER A 189 20.76 -1.89 -5.46
CA SER A 189 19.60 -2.68 -5.89
C SER A 189 18.80 -1.99 -6.98
N LEU A 190 18.66 -0.66 -6.93
CA LEU A 190 18.02 0.11 -7.99
C LEU A 190 18.79 0.01 -9.32
N LYS A 191 20.12 0.07 -9.26
CA LYS A 191 20.95 -0.14 -10.46
C LYS A 191 20.73 -1.52 -11.08
N LEU A 192 20.75 -2.58 -10.25
CA LEU A 192 20.47 -3.95 -10.71
C LEU A 192 19.04 -4.09 -11.27
N LEU A 193 18.06 -3.44 -10.62
CA LEU A 193 16.67 -3.46 -11.07
C LEU A 193 16.51 -2.79 -12.45
N LYS A 194 17.18 -1.65 -12.68
CA LYS A 194 17.21 -0.98 -13.99
C LYS A 194 17.82 -1.86 -15.09
N GLU A 195 18.93 -2.54 -14.78
CA GLU A 195 19.57 -3.47 -15.73
C GLU A 195 18.63 -4.65 -16.05
N ALA A 196 17.99 -5.24 -15.02
CA ALA A 196 17.05 -6.34 -15.20
C ALA A 196 15.81 -5.90 -15.99
N SER A 197 15.17 -4.77 -15.60
CA SER A 197 14.01 -4.21 -16.28
C SER A 197 14.29 -3.93 -17.76
N GLY A 198 15.43 -3.32 -18.08
CA GLY A 198 15.84 -3.05 -19.47
C GLY A 198 16.07 -4.32 -20.29
N LYS A 199 16.62 -5.37 -19.66
CA LYS A 199 16.92 -6.64 -20.34
C LYS A 199 15.66 -7.50 -20.55
N TYR A 200 14.81 -7.61 -19.52
CA TYR A 200 13.65 -8.51 -19.50
C TYR A 200 12.34 -7.80 -19.83
N ARG A 201 12.36 -6.48 -19.98
CA ARG A 201 11.24 -5.63 -20.42
C ARG A 201 10.02 -5.68 -19.51
N PHE A 202 10.25 -5.56 -18.21
CA PHE A 202 9.20 -5.38 -17.21
C PHE A 202 9.17 -3.93 -16.67
N ASN A 203 8.09 -3.53 -15.99
CA ASN A 203 7.97 -2.19 -15.43
C ASN A 203 8.92 -2.01 -14.25
N LEU A 204 9.79 -1.00 -14.32
CA LEU A 204 10.79 -0.72 -13.28
C LEU A 204 10.17 -0.47 -11.90
N ASP A 205 8.96 0.06 -11.87
CA ASP A 205 8.20 0.38 -10.65
C ASP A 205 7.23 -0.74 -10.21
N GLY A 206 7.19 -1.88 -10.92
CA GLY A 206 6.38 -3.03 -10.56
C GLY A 206 4.87 -2.87 -10.80
N GLU A 207 4.45 -1.86 -11.56
CA GLU A 207 3.01 -1.59 -11.81
C GLU A 207 2.27 -2.73 -12.52
N GLY A 208 2.97 -3.59 -13.24
CA GLY A 208 2.39 -4.78 -13.88
C GLY A 208 2.32 -6.01 -12.97
N GLY A 209 2.56 -5.86 -11.66
CA GLY A 209 2.58 -6.98 -10.72
C GLY A 209 3.87 -7.79 -10.76
N GLU A 210 4.94 -7.23 -11.31
CA GLU A 210 6.24 -7.89 -11.42
C GLU A 210 6.86 -8.17 -10.05
N PHE A 211 6.59 -7.29 -9.11
CA PHE A 211 6.99 -7.43 -7.71
C PHE A 211 6.09 -6.59 -6.81
N GLU A 212 6.03 -6.96 -5.54
CA GLU A 212 5.38 -6.17 -4.49
C GLU A 212 6.38 -5.75 -3.43
N THR A 213 6.01 -4.70 -2.69
CA THR A 213 6.89 -4.08 -1.70
C THR A 213 6.14 -3.73 -0.42
N ILE A 214 6.89 -3.66 0.67
CA ILE A 214 6.47 -3.06 1.94
C ILE A 214 7.45 -1.92 2.25
N VAL A 215 6.91 -0.78 2.72
CA VAL A 215 7.73 0.31 3.26
C VAL A 215 7.83 0.14 4.77
N THR A 216 9.07 -0.04 5.24
CA THR A 216 9.39 -0.26 6.65
C THR A 216 9.80 1.03 7.36
N ASP A 217 10.23 2.05 6.61
CA ASP A 217 10.54 3.39 7.11
C ASP A 217 10.34 4.43 6.00
N ALA A 218 9.94 5.64 6.36
CA ALA A 218 9.73 6.74 5.45
C ALA A 218 9.89 8.09 6.18
N PRO A 219 10.14 9.21 5.47
CA PRO A 219 10.43 10.52 6.09
C PRO A 219 9.37 11.04 7.06
N HIS A 220 8.12 10.59 6.94
CA HIS A 220 7.01 10.98 7.80
C HIS A 220 6.67 9.94 8.89
N MET A 221 7.37 8.82 8.92
CA MET A 221 7.25 7.80 9.97
C MET A 221 8.13 8.16 11.17
N LYS A 222 7.62 7.94 12.38
CA LYS A 222 8.33 8.20 13.65
C LYS A 222 9.03 6.95 14.19
N ARG A 223 8.59 5.79 13.78
CA ARG A 223 9.09 4.46 14.20
C ARG A 223 9.23 3.57 12.98
N LYS A 224 10.25 2.71 12.99
CA LYS A 224 10.46 1.73 11.93
C LYS A 224 9.65 0.47 12.14
N ILE A 225 9.28 -0.17 11.03
CA ILE A 225 8.67 -1.49 11.03
C ILE A 225 9.80 -2.52 10.86
N VAL A 226 9.85 -3.50 11.74
CA VAL A 226 10.75 -4.65 11.62
C VAL A 226 9.94 -5.83 11.12
N LEU A 227 10.39 -6.39 10.01
CA LEU A 227 9.83 -7.60 9.40
C LEU A 227 10.74 -8.78 9.70
N ASP A 228 10.15 -9.92 10.04
CA ASP A 228 10.83 -11.22 10.11
C ASP A 228 9.98 -12.24 9.34
N GLY A 229 10.62 -13.04 8.49
CA GLY A 229 9.91 -13.97 7.63
C GLY A 229 10.85 -14.88 6.84
N ASP A 230 10.28 -15.89 6.21
CA ASP A 230 10.99 -16.83 5.36
C ASP A 230 10.74 -16.54 3.89
N VAL A 231 11.77 -16.74 3.09
CA VAL A 231 11.65 -16.70 1.63
C VAL A 231 11.04 -18.02 1.14
N VAL A 232 9.90 -17.95 0.50
CA VAL A 232 9.26 -19.10 -0.14
C VAL A 232 9.29 -18.90 -1.65
N TRP A 233 9.98 -19.80 -2.36
CA TRP A 233 10.12 -19.75 -3.80
C TRP A 233 9.47 -20.97 -4.45
N CYS A 234 8.60 -20.73 -5.43
CA CYS A 234 7.90 -21.78 -6.18
C CYS A 234 7.95 -21.49 -7.69
N GLY A 235 8.70 -22.30 -8.43
CA GLY A 235 8.85 -22.14 -9.88
C GLY A 235 9.54 -20.83 -10.26
N SER A 236 8.79 -19.86 -10.77
CA SER A 236 9.27 -18.53 -11.18
C SER A 236 8.77 -17.39 -10.29
N ARG A 237 8.19 -17.71 -9.16
CA ARG A 237 7.59 -16.73 -8.22
C ARG A 237 8.08 -16.98 -6.80
N GLY A 238 8.13 -15.93 -6.04
CA GLY A 238 8.44 -16.07 -4.62
C GLY A 238 7.82 -14.96 -3.79
N VAL A 239 7.69 -15.24 -2.50
CA VAL A 239 7.12 -14.33 -1.52
C VAL A 239 7.93 -14.36 -0.22
N LEU A 240 7.90 -13.26 0.52
CA LEU A 240 8.34 -13.21 1.91
C LEU A 240 7.13 -13.56 2.79
N GLU A 241 7.09 -14.78 3.30
CA GLU A 241 6.10 -15.18 4.29
C GLU A 241 6.47 -14.58 5.65
N LEU A 242 5.72 -13.57 6.06
CA LEU A 242 5.97 -12.88 7.32
C LEU A 242 5.60 -13.77 8.51
N LYS A 243 6.57 -13.98 9.41
CA LYS A 243 6.39 -14.67 10.69
C LYS A 243 6.10 -13.73 11.83
N SER A 244 6.72 -12.55 11.78
CA SER A 244 6.45 -11.49 12.74
C SER A 244 6.65 -10.11 12.12
N CYS A 245 5.92 -9.15 12.66
CA CYS A 245 6.04 -7.77 12.25
C CYS A 245 5.67 -6.86 13.42
N ARG A 246 6.52 -5.86 13.70
CA ARG A 246 6.34 -4.95 14.83
C ARG A 246 6.94 -3.57 14.59
N LEU A 247 6.47 -2.57 15.34
CA LEU A 247 7.08 -1.25 15.43
C LEU A 247 8.21 -1.23 16.47
N THR A 248 9.28 -0.45 16.18
CA THR A 248 10.43 -0.26 17.07
C THR A 248 10.63 1.19 17.47
#